data_387111bb0011e527262b596804a9e0ac
#
_entry.id   387111bb0011e527262b596804a9e0ac
#
_cell.length_a   1.000
_cell.length_b   1.000
_cell.length_c   1.000
_cell.angle_alpha   90.00
_cell.angle_beta   90.00
_cell.angle_gamma   90.00
#
_symmetry.space_group_name_H-M   'P 1'
#
loop_
_entity.id
_entity.type
_entity.pdbx_description
1 polymer ?
#
loop_
_entity_poly.entity_id
_entity_poly.type
_entity_poly.pdbx_seq_one_letter_code
_entity_poly.pdbx_strand_id
1 'polypeptide(L)'
;MKLDRNVTSLATAKSRNDHAAFTVTLALKPGCEEEFLDLLTPVLDAMRHETTFINAVLHQDPQDPTRFMIYETWADLEDVVEVQMHREYRKAYWDRLPSLLREPRQIQTWTPVRQDFTFLAGW
;
A
#
# COMPACT_ATOMS: atom_id res chain seq x y z
N MET A 1 -12.83 7.91 -11.55
CA MET A 1 -12.10 6.99 -12.42
C MET A 1 -13.06 6.12 -13.21
N LYS A 2 -12.76 5.91 -14.44
CA LYS A 2 -13.62 5.11 -15.31
C LYS A 2 -13.16 3.65 -15.32
N LEU A 3 -13.45 2.95 -14.25
CA LEU A 3 -13.03 1.55 -14.15
C LEU A 3 -13.68 0.66 -15.20
N ASP A 4 -14.92 0.95 -15.55
CA ASP A 4 -15.62 0.17 -16.56
C ASP A 4 -14.88 0.19 -17.89
N ARG A 5 -14.34 1.34 -18.28
CA ARG A 5 -13.55 1.46 -19.50
C ARG A 5 -12.24 0.69 -19.40
N ASN A 6 -11.64 0.63 -18.21
CA ASN A 6 -10.35 0.00 -18.01
C ASN A 6 -10.43 -1.48 -17.69
N VAL A 7 -11.59 -1.96 -17.30
CA VAL A 7 -11.77 -3.35 -16.89
C VAL A 7 -11.37 -4.32 -18.00
N THR A 8 -11.80 -4.06 -19.24
CA THR A 8 -11.46 -4.93 -20.35
C THR A 8 -9.94 -4.98 -20.55
N SER A 9 -9.29 -3.83 -20.47
CA SER A 9 -7.84 -3.75 -20.61
C SER A 9 -7.14 -4.53 -19.48
N LEU A 10 -7.61 -4.38 -18.25
CA LEU A 10 -7.02 -5.10 -17.11
C LEU A 10 -7.20 -6.60 -17.24
N ALA A 11 -8.35 -7.03 -17.78
CA ALA A 11 -8.63 -8.44 -17.93
C ALA A 11 -7.75 -9.11 -18.97
N THR A 12 -7.29 -8.37 -19.97
CA THR A 12 -6.58 -8.94 -21.11
C THR A 12 -5.08 -8.71 -21.10
N ALA A 13 -4.60 -7.72 -20.35
CA ALA A 13 -3.18 -7.34 -20.40
C ALA A 13 -2.64 -7.09 -19.02
N LYS A 14 -1.70 -7.92 -18.60
CA LYS A 14 -0.96 -7.72 -17.35
C LYS A 14 0.39 -7.11 -17.67
N SER A 15 0.38 -6.04 -18.44
CA SER A 15 1.59 -5.33 -18.83
C SER A 15 1.95 -4.30 -17.76
N ARG A 16 3.09 -3.64 -17.96
CA ARG A 16 3.52 -2.56 -17.07
C ARG A 16 2.49 -1.43 -17.02
N ASN A 17 1.69 -1.24 -18.08
CA ASN A 17 0.67 -0.19 -18.11
C ASN A 17 -0.50 -0.47 -17.18
N ASP A 18 -0.64 -1.71 -16.71
CA ASP A 18 -1.68 -2.08 -15.77
C ASP A 18 -1.23 -1.93 -14.31
N HIS A 19 0.02 -1.55 -14.10
CA HIS A 19 0.52 -1.32 -12.77
C HIS A 19 -0.21 -0.17 -12.10
N ALA A 20 -0.43 -0.31 -10.80
CA ALA A 20 -1.06 0.73 -9.99
C ALA A 20 -0.16 1.04 -8.80
N ALA A 21 0.04 2.32 -8.56
CA ALA A 21 0.76 2.77 -7.39
C ALA A 21 -0.19 3.50 -6.46
N PHE A 22 0.05 3.38 -5.16
CA PHE A 22 -0.77 4.03 -4.15
C PHE A 22 0.12 4.80 -3.19
N THR A 23 -0.36 5.96 -2.77
CA THR A 23 0.18 6.61 -1.59
C THR A 23 -0.92 6.63 -0.54
N VAL A 24 -0.59 6.12 0.65
CA VAL A 24 -1.54 6.05 1.78
C VAL A 24 -0.93 6.86 2.91
N THR A 25 -1.59 7.97 3.27
CA THR A 25 -1.15 8.81 4.37
C THR A 25 -1.95 8.47 5.62
N LEU A 26 -1.25 8.27 6.73
CA LEU A 26 -1.83 7.86 8.00
C LEU A 26 -1.34 8.82 9.08
N ALA A 27 -2.30 9.48 9.75
CA ALA A 27 -2.00 10.36 10.87
C ALA A 27 -2.51 9.69 12.13
N LEU A 28 -1.57 9.27 12.98
CA LEU A 28 -1.89 8.51 14.19
C LEU A 28 -2.18 9.43 15.37
N LYS A 29 -2.92 8.91 16.33
CA LYS A 29 -3.01 9.54 17.64
C LYS A 29 -1.64 9.46 18.32
N PRO A 30 -1.27 10.46 19.12
CA PRO A 30 0.02 10.41 19.83
C PRO A 30 0.15 9.14 20.67
N GLY A 31 1.34 8.54 20.63
CA GLY A 31 1.62 7.33 21.39
C GLY A 31 1.20 6.02 20.72
N CYS A 32 0.65 6.09 19.51
CA CYS A 32 0.21 4.88 18.81
C CYS A 32 1.21 4.37 17.77
N GLU A 33 2.37 4.99 17.68
CA GLU A 33 3.35 4.65 16.64
C GLU A 33 3.84 3.22 16.76
N GLU A 34 4.14 2.77 17.96
CA GLU A 34 4.69 1.43 18.17
C GLU A 34 3.66 0.36 17.84
N GLU A 35 2.42 0.53 18.31
CA GLU A 35 1.35 -0.43 17.99
C GLU A 35 1.09 -0.46 16.48
N PHE A 36 1.08 0.70 15.84
CA PHE A 36 0.90 0.78 14.39
C PHE A 36 1.96 -0.03 13.65
N LEU A 37 3.23 0.16 14.01
CA LEU A 37 4.32 -0.56 13.36
C LEU A 37 4.27 -2.05 13.64
N ASP A 38 3.89 -2.44 14.86
CA ASP A 38 3.76 -3.85 15.22
C ASP A 38 2.65 -4.54 14.42
N LEU A 39 1.59 -3.80 14.10
CA LEU A 39 0.48 -4.34 13.29
C LEU A 39 0.82 -4.36 11.81
N LEU A 40 1.52 -3.35 11.32
CA LEU A 40 1.80 -3.21 9.89
C LEU A 40 2.95 -4.10 9.42
N THR A 41 3.97 -4.28 10.25
CA THR A 41 5.16 -5.05 9.85
C THR A 41 4.83 -6.45 9.33
N PRO A 42 3.99 -7.25 10.02
CA PRO A 42 3.61 -8.57 9.48
C PRO A 42 2.88 -8.49 8.15
N VAL A 43 2.09 -7.43 7.94
CA VAL A 43 1.38 -7.24 6.67
C VAL A 43 2.38 -7.00 5.55
N LEU A 44 3.35 -6.11 5.76
CA LEU A 44 4.38 -5.84 4.75
C LEU A 44 5.23 -7.09 4.47
N ASP A 45 5.55 -7.86 5.51
CA ASP A 45 6.30 -9.10 5.34
C ASP A 45 5.53 -10.11 4.50
N ALA A 46 4.23 -10.21 4.68
CA ALA A 46 3.39 -11.11 3.89
C ALA A 46 3.21 -10.60 2.45
N MET A 47 3.04 -9.30 2.28
CA MET A 47 2.84 -8.68 0.97
C MET A 47 3.97 -9.00 0.00
N ARG A 48 5.21 -9.04 0.48
CA ARG A 48 6.37 -9.26 -0.39
C ARG A 48 6.36 -10.64 -1.06
N HIS A 49 5.53 -11.56 -0.59
CA HIS A 49 5.40 -12.89 -1.17
C HIS A 49 4.22 -13.01 -2.15
N GLU A 50 3.46 -11.95 -2.34
CA GLU A 50 2.36 -11.96 -3.30
C GLU A 50 2.90 -11.84 -4.72
N THR A 51 2.32 -12.59 -5.65
CA THR A 51 2.82 -12.63 -7.02
C THR A 51 2.64 -11.30 -7.78
N THR A 52 1.68 -10.48 -7.35
CA THR A 52 1.40 -9.20 -8.00
C THR A 52 2.08 -8.02 -7.30
N PHE A 53 2.78 -8.27 -6.21
CA PHE A 53 3.46 -7.22 -5.46
C PHE A 53 4.73 -6.77 -6.19
N ILE A 54 4.95 -5.46 -6.26
CA ILE A 54 6.16 -4.90 -6.86
C ILE A 54 7.04 -4.26 -5.81
N ASN A 55 6.51 -3.30 -5.05
CA ASN A 55 7.28 -2.69 -3.97
C ASN A 55 6.38 -2.00 -2.96
N ALA A 56 6.94 -1.73 -1.79
CA ALA A 56 6.33 -0.87 -0.79
C ALA A 56 7.44 -0.17 -0.02
N VAL A 57 7.25 1.11 0.27
CA VAL A 57 8.17 1.89 1.08
C VAL A 57 7.37 2.65 2.12
N LEU A 58 7.66 2.37 3.38
CA LEU A 58 7.04 3.06 4.50
C LEU A 58 7.90 4.26 4.87
N HIS A 59 7.26 5.42 4.94
CA HIS A 59 7.91 6.69 5.28
C HIS A 59 7.33 7.24 6.58
N GLN A 60 8.15 7.94 7.32
CA GLN A 60 7.71 8.69 8.49
C GLN A 60 8.06 10.16 8.26
N ASP A 61 7.13 11.04 8.62
CA ASP A 61 7.38 12.48 8.52
C ASP A 61 8.49 12.86 9.50
N PRO A 62 9.59 13.46 9.01
CA PRO A 62 10.70 13.80 9.90
C PRO A 62 10.37 14.88 10.94
N GLN A 63 9.28 15.61 10.74
CA GLN A 63 8.85 16.65 11.66
C GLN A 63 7.65 16.27 12.50
N ASP A 64 7.03 15.13 12.20
CA ASP A 64 5.85 14.64 12.93
C ASP A 64 5.91 13.12 13.00
N PRO A 65 6.43 12.54 14.08
CA PRO A 65 6.61 11.10 14.18
C PRO A 65 5.30 10.31 14.19
N THR A 66 4.15 10.96 14.34
CA THR A 66 2.85 10.30 14.29
C THR A 66 2.32 10.18 12.86
N ARG A 67 3.00 10.77 11.89
CA ARG A 67 2.52 10.81 10.52
C ARG A 67 3.37 9.92 9.64
N PHE A 68 2.70 8.98 8.97
CA PHE A 68 3.34 8.00 8.09
C PHE A 68 2.74 8.08 6.69
N MET A 69 3.51 7.64 5.70
CA MET A 69 3.04 7.48 4.35
C MET A 69 3.61 6.18 3.79
N ILE A 70 2.73 5.36 3.23
CA ILE A 70 3.15 4.15 2.53
C ILE A 70 3.02 4.43 1.04
N TYR A 71 4.10 4.21 0.31
CA TYR A 71 4.07 4.19 -1.15
C TYR A 71 4.20 2.74 -1.58
N GLU A 72 3.24 2.25 -2.38
CA GLU A 72 3.29 0.86 -2.82
C GLU A 72 2.86 0.74 -4.28
N THR A 73 3.42 -0.23 -4.96
CA THR A 73 3.12 -0.50 -6.37
C THR A 73 2.77 -1.96 -6.54
N TRP A 74 1.72 -2.20 -7.31
CA TRP A 74 1.21 -3.53 -7.61
C TRP A 74 1.06 -3.70 -9.11
N ALA A 75 1.16 -4.93 -9.58
CA ALA A 75 1.06 -5.22 -11.01
C ALA A 75 -0.37 -5.12 -11.55
N ASP A 76 -1.37 -5.18 -10.68
CA ASP A 76 -2.76 -5.32 -11.10
C ASP A 76 -3.68 -4.65 -10.10
N LEU A 77 -4.30 -3.54 -10.51
CA LEU A 77 -5.21 -2.79 -9.64
C LEU A 77 -6.42 -3.64 -9.22
N GLU A 78 -6.98 -4.41 -10.15
CA GLU A 78 -8.14 -5.22 -9.83
C GLU A 78 -7.82 -6.25 -8.76
N ASP A 79 -6.65 -6.87 -8.84
CA ASP A 79 -6.21 -7.82 -7.84
C ASP A 79 -6.09 -7.16 -6.46
N VAL A 80 -5.61 -5.94 -6.39
CA VAL A 80 -5.51 -5.25 -5.11
C VAL A 80 -6.89 -5.09 -4.48
N VAL A 81 -7.85 -4.63 -5.24
CA VAL A 81 -9.20 -4.36 -4.74
C VAL A 81 -9.94 -5.66 -4.39
N GLU A 82 -9.88 -6.65 -5.28
CA GLU A 82 -10.70 -7.85 -5.16
C GLU A 82 -10.07 -8.92 -4.26
N VAL A 83 -8.76 -8.97 -4.18
CA VAL A 83 -8.06 -10.03 -3.49
C VAL A 83 -7.25 -9.52 -2.30
N GLN A 84 -6.31 -8.59 -2.56
CA GLN A 84 -5.33 -8.22 -1.55
C GLN A 84 -5.94 -7.57 -0.31
N MET A 85 -6.94 -6.72 -0.49
CA MET A 85 -7.58 -6.04 0.63
C MET A 85 -8.28 -7.01 1.57
N HIS A 86 -8.59 -8.22 1.12
CA HIS A 86 -9.32 -9.22 1.87
C HIS A 86 -8.45 -10.35 2.41
N ARG A 87 -7.12 -10.25 2.27
CA ARG A 87 -6.22 -11.28 2.79
C ARG A 87 -6.35 -11.38 4.30
N GLU A 88 -6.35 -12.62 4.78
CA GLU A 88 -6.48 -12.89 6.22
C GLU A 88 -5.40 -12.20 7.03
N TYR A 89 -4.19 -12.12 6.50
CA TYR A 89 -3.08 -11.52 7.25
C TYR A 89 -3.25 -10.01 7.50
N ARG A 90 -4.22 -9.36 6.83
CA ARG A 90 -4.52 -7.94 7.05
C ARG A 90 -5.56 -7.70 8.12
N LYS A 91 -6.22 -8.76 8.61
CA LYS A 91 -7.39 -8.61 9.48
C LYS A 91 -7.09 -7.86 10.76
N ALA A 92 -6.03 -8.25 11.47
CA ALA A 92 -5.67 -7.59 12.72
C ALA A 92 -5.37 -6.10 12.49
N TYR A 93 -4.68 -5.79 11.41
CA TYR A 93 -4.36 -4.42 11.05
C TYR A 93 -5.65 -3.62 10.77
N TRP A 94 -6.54 -4.16 9.94
CA TRP A 94 -7.80 -3.47 9.63
C TRP A 94 -8.67 -3.27 10.86
N ASP A 95 -8.71 -4.27 11.75
CA ASP A 95 -9.55 -4.19 12.94
C ASP A 95 -9.10 -3.09 13.90
N ARG A 96 -7.79 -2.87 14.01
CA ARG A 96 -7.24 -1.90 14.97
C ARG A 96 -7.01 -0.52 14.40
N LEU A 97 -6.75 -0.42 13.11
CA LEU A 97 -6.31 0.84 12.51
C LEU A 97 -7.21 2.03 12.82
N PRO A 98 -8.55 1.92 12.71
CA PRO A 98 -9.41 3.07 12.99
C PRO A 98 -9.21 3.67 14.38
N SER A 99 -8.90 2.83 15.37
CA SER A 99 -8.68 3.29 16.75
C SER A 99 -7.36 4.04 16.92
N LEU A 100 -6.40 3.79 16.02
CA LEU A 100 -5.07 4.40 16.11
C LEU A 100 -5.00 5.72 15.35
N LEU A 101 -5.93 5.97 14.42
CA LEU A 101 -5.91 7.16 13.59
C LEU A 101 -6.61 8.34 14.27
N ARG A 102 -6.01 9.54 14.16
CA ARG A 102 -6.67 10.77 14.61
C ARG A 102 -7.55 11.39 13.53
N GLU A 103 -7.39 10.91 12.29
CA GLU A 103 -8.22 11.32 11.16
C GLU A 103 -8.22 10.18 10.15
N PRO A 104 -9.20 10.13 9.23
CA PRO A 104 -9.26 9.08 8.24
C PRO A 104 -8.01 9.05 7.38
N ARG A 105 -7.53 7.84 7.04
CA ARG A 105 -6.39 7.72 6.14
C ARG A 105 -6.75 8.27 4.76
N GLN A 106 -5.75 8.78 4.06
CA GLN A 106 -5.92 9.35 2.73
C GLN A 106 -5.20 8.47 1.72
N ILE A 107 -5.92 8.08 0.67
CA ILE A 107 -5.40 7.20 -0.36
C ILE A 107 -5.44 7.94 -1.70
N GLN A 108 -4.32 7.91 -2.42
CA GLN A 108 -4.26 8.39 -3.79
C GLN A 108 -3.75 7.26 -4.67
N THR A 109 -4.37 7.12 -5.84
CA THR A 109 -3.98 6.12 -6.82
C THR A 109 -3.25 6.81 -7.97
N TRP A 110 -2.14 6.21 -8.39
CA TRP A 110 -1.27 6.74 -9.43
C TRP A 110 -1.01 5.68 -10.48
N THR A 111 -0.82 6.10 -11.72
CA THR A 111 -0.37 5.21 -12.78
C THR A 111 1.12 5.44 -12.98
N PRO A 112 1.97 4.42 -12.75
CA PRO A 112 3.39 4.59 -12.98
C PRO A 112 3.66 4.86 -14.46
N VAL A 113 4.52 5.85 -14.72
CA VAL A 113 4.91 6.20 -16.08
C VAL A 113 6.31 5.68 -16.38
N ARG A 114 7.17 5.71 -15.39
CA ARG A 114 8.54 5.25 -15.52
C ARG A 114 9.05 4.81 -14.16
N GLN A 115 9.80 3.71 -14.14
CA GLN A 115 10.38 3.17 -12.93
C GLN A 115 11.87 2.99 -13.12
N ASP A 116 12.65 3.56 -12.21
CA ASP A 116 14.10 3.49 -12.25
C ASP A 116 14.59 3.01 -10.89
N PHE A 117 15.28 1.89 -10.87
CA PHE A 117 15.76 1.30 -9.63
C PHE A 117 17.26 1.03 -9.72
N THR A 118 17.91 1.12 -8.57
CA THR A 118 19.24 0.57 -8.42
C THR A 118 19.19 -0.45 -7.29
N PHE A 119 19.93 -1.53 -7.43
CA PHE A 119 19.96 -2.57 -6.42
C PHE A 119 21.13 -2.31 -5.48
N LEU A 120 20.81 -1.97 -4.23
CA LEU A 120 21.80 -1.71 -3.20
C LEU A 120 21.70 -2.79 -2.14
N ALA A 121 22.77 -3.55 -1.96
CA ALA A 121 22.84 -4.53 -0.90
C ALA A 121 22.77 -3.82 0.45
N GLY A 122 22.04 -4.41 1.38
CA GLY A 122 21.93 -3.84 2.73
C GLY A 122 20.91 -2.72 2.86
N TRP A 123 20.10 -2.54 1.89
CA TRP A 123 18.96 -1.61 2.00
C TRP A 123 18.03 -2.04 3.12
#